data_2c91bfc003208ac4e573144816832446
#
_entry.id   2c91bfc003208ac4e573144816832446
#
_cell.length_a   1.000
_cell.length_b   1.000
_cell.length_c   1.000
_cell.angle_alpha   90.00
_cell.angle_beta   90.00
_cell.angle_gamma   90.00
#
_symmetry.space_group_name_H-M   'P 1'
#
loop_
_entity.id
_entity.type
_entity.pdbx_description
1 polymer ?
#
loop_
_entity_poly.entity_id
_entity_poly.type
_entity_poly.pdbx_seq_one_letter_code
_entity_poly.pdbx_strand_id
1 'polypeptide(L)'
;KNKKINIRNLINQNLRIKYIENLHNLHQDIQKTIQNSLKQIPSLLSLFGHSSCFLLGKHSGEAIAREGALKVKEISYIHAEGYNTSSLKHGPFALLTSDFPVIIISPEDEYWSKNENAHQEILSRGSPVIYITDNENINSERPHVITISQNNGFKDLLSIIPIQILAYQLSISPVSY
;
A
#
# COMPACT_ATOMS: atom_id res chain seq x y z
N LYS A 1 -12.33 18.26 -39.66
CA LYS A 1 -10.96 18.74 -39.36
C LYS A 1 -10.60 18.19 -37.96
N ASN A 2 -9.90 17.04 -37.96
CA ASN A 2 -9.38 16.47 -36.71
C ASN A 2 -8.21 17.35 -36.24
N LYS A 3 -8.43 18.18 -35.22
CA LYS A 3 -7.33 18.79 -34.47
C LYS A 3 -6.56 17.65 -33.80
N LYS A 4 -5.40 17.28 -34.33
CA LYS A 4 -4.43 16.46 -33.57
C LYS A 4 -4.11 17.24 -32.30
N ILE A 5 -4.66 16.79 -31.17
CA ILE A 5 -4.32 17.33 -29.85
C ILE A 5 -2.83 17.00 -29.66
N ASN A 6 -2.01 18.04 -29.64
CA ASN A 6 -0.58 17.89 -29.44
C ASN A 6 -0.38 17.67 -27.91
N ILE A 7 -0.29 16.42 -27.50
CA ILE A 7 -0.11 16.00 -26.10
C ILE A 7 1.08 16.74 -25.43
N ARG A 8 2.08 17.16 -26.22
CA ARG A 8 3.20 17.97 -25.73
C ARG A 8 2.80 19.30 -25.08
N ASN A 9 1.63 19.86 -25.43
CA ASN A 9 1.16 21.14 -24.89
C ASN A 9 0.20 20.98 -23.69
N LEU A 10 -0.18 19.74 -23.32
CA LEU A 10 -1.09 19.48 -22.22
C LEU A 10 -0.38 19.42 -20.86
N ILE A 11 0.91 19.14 -20.84
CA ILE A 11 1.70 19.05 -19.60
C ILE A 11 2.70 20.20 -19.57
N ASN A 12 2.65 20.98 -18.50
CA ASN A 12 3.62 22.05 -18.23
C ASN A 12 5.05 21.50 -18.36
N GLN A 13 5.96 22.26 -18.98
CA GLN A 13 7.35 21.86 -19.21
C GLN A 13 8.06 21.46 -17.91
N ASN A 14 7.85 22.20 -16.82
CA ASN A 14 8.42 21.89 -15.51
C ASN A 14 7.89 20.54 -14.96
N LEU A 15 6.62 20.25 -15.17
CA LEU A 15 6.04 18.98 -14.74
C LEU A 15 6.63 17.81 -15.55
N ARG A 16 6.86 18.00 -16.85
CA ARG A 16 7.53 16.98 -17.69
C ARG A 16 8.95 16.69 -17.23
N ILE A 17 9.73 17.73 -16.93
CA ILE A 17 11.10 17.57 -16.42
C ILE A 17 11.06 16.76 -15.14
N LYS A 18 10.18 17.11 -14.21
CA LYS A 18 10.01 16.40 -12.93
C LYS A 18 9.65 14.90 -13.11
N TYR A 19 8.76 14.58 -14.06
CA TYR A 19 8.45 13.18 -14.37
C TYR A 19 9.63 12.41 -14.97
N ILE A 20 10.43 13.06 -15.82
CA ILE A 20 11.63 12.46 -16.41
C ILE A 20 12.68 12.19 -15.33
N GLU A 21 12.88 13.13 -14.41
CA GLU A 21 13.78 12.96 -13.25
C GLU A 21 13.32 11.83 -12.35
N ASN A 22 12.03 11.78 -12.00
CA ASN A 22 11.46 10.70 -11.20
C ASN A 22 11.60 9.33 -11.89
N LEU A 23 11.42 9.28 -13.21
CA LEU A 23 11.62 8.05 -13.98
C LEU A 23 13.10 7.64 -14.02
N HIS A 24 14.01 8.59 -14.13
CA HIS A 24 15.46 8.32 -14.12
C HIS A 24 15.91 7.72 -12.78
N ASN A 25 15.35 8.19 -11.67
CA ASN A 25 15.69 7.74 -10.33
C ASN A 25 14.91 6.47 -9.91
N LEU A 26 13.89 6.07 -10.66
CA LEU A 26 12.95 5.02 -10.27
C LEU A 26 13.64 3.69 -9.92
N HIS A 27 14.72 3.32 -10.62
CA HIS A 27 15.45 2.09 -10.33
C HIS A 27 16.10 2.09 -8.93
N GLN A 28 16.60 3.24 -8.47
CA GLN A 28 17.15 3.41 -7.12
C GLN A 28 16.03 3.39 -6.07
N ASP A 29 14.89 4.03 -6.38
CA ASP A 29 13.72 4.05 -5.51
C ASP A 29 13.12 2.65 -5.32
N ILE A 30 13.05 1.86 -6.39
CA ILE A 30 12.65 0.45 -6.34
C ILE A 30 13.60 -0.33 -5.43
N GLN A 31 14.91 -0.19 -5.62
CA GLN A 31 15.91 -0.90 -4.83
C GLN A 31 15.84 -0.53 -3.35
N LYS A 32 15.72 0.76 -3.03
CA LYS A 32 15.54 1.25 -1.65
C LYS A 32 14.25 0.71 -1.02
N THR A 33 13.15 0.71 -1.78
CA THR A 33 11.85 0.18 -1.33
C THR A 33 11.93 -1.31 -1.04
N ILE A 34 12.59 -2.10 -1.90
CA ILE A 34 12.82 -3.53 -1.68
C ILE A 34 13.62 -3.76 -0.38
N GLN A 35 14.72 -3.04 -0.19
CA GLN A 35 15.58 -3.17 0.98
C GLN A 35 14.82 -2.84 2.28
N ASN A 36 14.05 -1.75 2.29
CA ASN A 36 13.21 -1.38 3.43
C ASN A 36 12.17 -2.46 3.73
N SER A 37 11.48 -2.94 2.70
CA SER A 37 10.45 -3.96 2.84
C SER A 37 11.02 -5.27 3.40
N LEU A 38 12.14 -5.75 2.88
CA LEU A 38 12.81 -6.96 3.36
C LEU A 38 13.25 -6.86 4.82
N LYS A 39 13.56 -5.65 5.30
CA LYS A 39 13.94 -5.39 6.69
C LYS A 39 12.73 -5.31 7.62
N GLN A 40 11.61 -4.73 7.16
CA GLN A 40 10.45 -4.43 8.02
C GLN A 40 9.42 -5.56 8.05
N ILE A 41 9.16 -6.22 6.93
CA ILE A 41 8.09 -7.24 6.81
C ILE A 41 8.26 -8.44 7.75
N PRO A 42 9.46 -8.98 8.03
CA PRO A 42 9.59 -10.16 8.89
C PRO A 42 8.94 -10.01 10.27
N SER A 43 9.00 -8.81 10.85
CA SER A 43 8.36 -8.53 12.16
C SER A 43 6.84 -8.43 12.10
N LEU A 44 6.25 -8.34 10.90
CA LEU A 44 4.83 -8.18 10.68
C LEU A 44 4.12 -9.50 10.34
N LEU A 45 4.86 -10.56 10.03
CA LEU A 45 4.29 -11.84 9.61
C LEU A 45 3.41 -12.47 10.70
N SER A 46 3.74 -12.28 11.97
CA SER A 46 2.95 -12.75 13.09
C SER A 46 1.54 -12.17 13.21
N LEU A 47 1.29 -11.05 12.52
CA LEU A 47 -0.04 -10.43 12.46
C LEU A 47 -1.02 -11.23 11.57
N PHE A 48 -0.49 -12.11 10.72
CA PHE A 48 -1.28 -12.91 9.76
C PHE A 48 -1.62 -14.30 10.30
N GLY A 49 -1.94 -14.40 11.60
CA GLY A 49 -2.46 -15.64 12.19
C GLY A 49 -3.89 -16.00 11.73
N HIS A 50 -4.62 -15.05 11.18
CA HIS A 50 -5.95 -15.24 10.60
C HIS A 50 -5.86 -15.57 9.11
N SER A 51 -6.78 -16.39 8.60
CA SER A 51 -6.83 -16.79 7.19
C SER A 51 -7.37 -15.71 6.23
N SER A 52 -7.59 -14.49 6.72
CA SER A 52 -8.17 -13.39 5.95
C SER A 52 -7.53 -12.05 6.31
N CYS A 53 -7.47 -11.13 5.34
CA CYS A 53 -7.02 -9.75 5.54
C CYS A 53 -7.68 -8.79 4.56
N PHE A 54 -7.67 -7.51 4.88
CA PHE A 54 -8.07 -6.46 3.94
C PHE A 54 -6.88 -5.60 3.52
N LEU A 55 -6.92 -5.15 2.26
CA LEU A 55 -6.02 -4.14 1.73
C LEU A 55 -6.86 -2.93 1.34
N LEU A 56 -6.51 -1.77 1.84
CA LEU A 56 -7.25 -0.54 1.67
C LEU A 56 -6.40 0.52 0.97
N GLY A 57 -7.02 1.28 0.10
CA GLY A 57 -6.38 2.41 -0.54
C GLY A 57 -7.41 3.43 -1.01
N LYS A 58 -6.98 4.66 -1.25
CA LYS A 58 -7.82 5.72 -1.80
C LYS A 58 -7.34 6.08 -3.19
N HIS A 59 -8.26 6.43 -4.09
CA HIS A 59 -7.96 6.81 -5.47
C HIS A 59 -7.11 5.75 -6.18
N SER A 60 -5.88 6.09 -6.63
CA SER A 60 -4.94 5.14 -7.24
C SER A 60 -4.52 4.02 -6.26
N GLY A 61 -4.45 4.31 -4.97
CA GLY A 61 -4.18 3.31 -3.93
C GLY A 61 -5.21 2.19 -3.87
N GLU A 62 -6.46 2.40 -4.32
CA GLU A 62 -7.45 1.32 -4.43
C GLU A 62 -7.04 0.28 -5.48
N ALA A 63 -6.52 0.71 -6.63
CA ALA A 63 -6.04 -0.22 -7.65
C ALA A 63 -4.88 -1.07 -7.13
N ILE A 64 -3.97 -0.44 -6.38
CA ILE A 64 -2.85 -1.12 -5.71
C ILE A 64 -3.36 -2.10 -4.63
N ALA A 65 -4.38 -1.71 -3.86
CA ALA A 65 -4.99 -2.60 -2.87
C ALA A 65 -5.61 -3.84 -3.51
N ARG A 66 -6.32 -3.71 -4.63
CA ARG A 66 -6.91 -4.81 -5.38
C ARG A 66 -5.86 -5.74 -5.98
N GLU A 67 -4.82 -5.18 -6.61
CA GLU A 67 -3.69 -5.95 -7.15
C GLU A 67 -2.92 -6.67 -6.03
N GLY A 68 -2.67 -5.98 -4.92
CA GLY A 68 -2.02 -6.56 -3.75
C GLY A 68 -2.81 -7.71 -3.15
N ALA A 69 -4.13 -7.57 -3.01
CA ALA A 69 -5.01 -8.63 -2.54
C ALA A 69 -4.98 -9.86 -3.47
N LEU A 70 -4.87 -9.64 -4.78
CA LEU A 70 -4.70 -10.72 -5.76
C LEU A 70 -3.38 -11.47 -5.51
N LYS A 71 -2.25 -10.75 -5.34
CA LYS A 71 -0.94 -11.38 -5.07
C LYS A 71 -0.92 -12.17 -3.76
N VAL A 72 -1.54 -11.65 -2.70
CA VAL A 72 -1.66 -12.38 -1.43
C VAL A 72 -2.44 -13.68 -1.63
N LYS A 73 -3.61 -13.64 -2.27
CA LYS A 73 -4.42 -14.84 -2.54
C LYS A 73 -3.69 -15.90 -3.38
N GLU A 74 -3.03 -15.46 -4.46
CA GLU A 74 -2.38 -16.36 -5.42
C GLU A 74 -1.20 -17.12 -4.81
N ILE A 75 -0.44 -16.51 -3.90
CA ILE A 75 0.83 -17.03 -3.44
C ILE A 75 0.72 -17.63 -2.03
N SER A 76 0.02 -16.94 -1.10
CA SER A 76 -0.05 -17.37 0.29
C SER A 76 -1.35 -18.10 0.67
N TYR A 77 -2.31 -18.17 -0.24
CA TYR A 77 -3.65 -18.76 -0.02
C TYR A 77 -4.48 -18.09 1.09
N ILE A 78 -4.02 -16.97 1.63
CA ILE A 78 -4.78 -16.16 2.58
C ILE A 78 -5.90 -15.44 1.81
N HIS A 79 -7.14 -15.50 2.32
CA HIS A 79 -8.24 -14.74 1.73
C HIS A 79 -7.98 -13.24 1.89
N ALA A 80 -7.76 -12.53 0.79
CA ALA A 80 -7.45 -11.11 0.80
C ALA A 80 -8.41 -10.35 -0.12
N GLU A 81 -8.94 -9.23 0.36
CA GLU A 81 -9.82 -8.37 -0.43
C GLU A 81 -9.31 -6.93 -0.43
N GLY A 82 -9.31 -6.33 -1.63
CA GLY A 82 -8.90 -4.94 -1.84
C GLY A 82 -10.11 -4.03 -1.95
N TYR A 83 -10.17 -2.98 -1.13
CA TYR A 83 -11.27 -2.01 -1.11
C TYR A 83 -10.80 -0.57 -1.20
N ASN A 84 -11.70 0.29 -1.68
CA ASN A 84 -11.58 1.71 -1.41
C ASN A 84 -11.72 1.95 0.10
N THR A 85 -10.83 2.73 0.68
CA THR A 85 -10.83 3.03 2.11
C THR A 85 -12.20 3.49 2.63
N SER A 86 -12.93 4.29 1.84
CA SER A 86 -14.27 4.74 2.21
C SER A 86 -15.34 3.65 2.17
N SER A 87 -15.10 2.57 1.42
CA SER A 87 -16.06 1.46 1.29
C SER A 87 -16.05 0.50 2.49
N LEU A 88 -15.02 0.59 3.34
CA LEU A 88 -14.89 -0.25 4.53
C LEU A 88 -16.14 -0.23 5.40
N LYS A 89 -16.79 0.94 5.55
CA LYS A 89 -17.97 1.14 6.39
C LYS A 89 -19.24 0.44 5.86
N HIS A 90 -19.26 0.04 4.61
CA HIS A 90 -20.44 -0.51 3.94
C HIS A 90 -20.48 -2.06 3.97
N GLY A 91 -20.04 -2.66 5.09
CA GLY A 91 -20.09 -4.11 5.31
C GLY A 91 -18.79 -4.69 5.87
N PRO A 92 -17.64 -4.57 5.19
CA PRO A 92 -16.38 -5.20 5.61
C PRO A 92 -15.93 -4.85 7.04
N PHE A 93 -16.31 -3.67 7.53
CA PHE A 93 -16.02 -3.21 8.89
C PHE A 93 -16.53 -4.15 10.00
N ALA A 94 -17.59 -4.89 9.73
CA ALA A 94 -18.15 -5.86 10.67
C ALA A 94 -17.23 -7.07 10.90
N LEU A 95 -16.32 -7.37 9.99
CA LEU A 95 -15.39 -8.50 10.06
C LEU A 95 -14.11 -8.18 10.85
N LEU A 96 -13.90 -6.91 11.21
CA LEU A 96 -12.69 -6.48 11.91
C LEU A 96 -12.67 -6.99 13.35
N THR A 97 -11.62 -7.75 13.67
CA THR A 97 -11.32 -8.32 15.00
C THR A 97 -9.85 -8.11 15.33
N SER A 98 -9.44 -8.40 16.54
CA SER A 98 -8.06 -8.19 17.00
C SER A 98 -7.01 -9.07 16.30
N ASP A 99 -7.43 -10.09 15.60
CA ASP A 99 -6.61 -11.01 14.81
C ASP A 99 -6.77 -10.84 13.28
N PHE A 100 -7.59 -9.86 12.85
CA PHE A 100 -7.85 -9.59 11.42
C PHE A 100 -6.97 -8.44 10.93
N PRO A 101 -5.85 -8.70 10.22
CA PRO A 101 -4.94 -7.65 9.78
C PRO A 101 -5.51 -6.83 8.62
N VAL A 102 -5.25 -5.52 8.66
CA VAL A 102 -5.60 -4.59 7.59
C VAL A 102 -4.35 -3.87 7.11
N ILE A 103 -4.13 -3.85 5.80
CA ILE A 103 -3.05 -3.11 5.16
C ILE A 103 -3.62 -1.83 4.57
N ILE A 104 -3.09 -0.67 4.93
CA ILE A 104 -3.48 0.62 4.35
C ILE A 104 -2.36 1.14 3.46
N ILE A 105 -2.67 1.34 2.18
CA ILE A 105 -1.79 1.97 1.20
C ILE A 105 -2.06 3.47 1.24
N SER A 106 -1.14 4.22 1.81
CA SER A 106 -1.29 5.65 2.06
C SER A 106 0.02 6.42 1.83
N PRO A 107 0.44 6.56 0.58
CA PRO A 107 1.47 7.53 0.26
C PRO A 107 1.00 8.94 0.63
N GLU A 108 1.93 9.85 0.90
CA GLU A 108 1.61 11.23 1.27
C GLU A 108 1.03 11.99 0.06
N ASP A 109 -0.30 12.10 0.02
CA ASP A 109 -1.08 12.75 -1.03
C ASP A 109 -2.29 13.50 -0.47
N GLU A 110 -3.14 14.02 -1.34
CA GLU A 110 -4.38 14.74 -0.97
C GLU A 110 -5.41 13.86 -0.23
N TYR A 111 -5.27 12.53 -0.28
CA TYR A 111 -6.16 11.57 0.39
C TYR A 111 -5.64 11.09 1.73
N TRP A 112 -4.46 11.52 2.15
CA TRP A 112 -3.82 11.14 3.41
C TRP A 112 -4.78 11.22 4.61
N SER A 113 -5.46 12.37 4.80
CA SER A 113 -6.38 12.57 5.93
C SER A 113 -7.53 11.56 5.97
N LYS A 114 -7.98 11.08 4.81
CA LYS A 114 -9.06 10.08 4.74
C LYS A 114 -8.56 8.68 5.12
N ASN A 115 -7.34 8.33 4.74
CA ASN A 115 -6.71 7.09 5.17
C ASN A 115 -6.41 7.12 6.67
N GLU A 116 -6.04 8.28 7.21
CA GLU A 116 -5.87 8.48 8.66
C GLU A 116 -7.15 8.22 9.44
N ASN A 117 -8.27 8.78 8.99
CA ASN A 117 -9.56 8.54 9.64
C ASN A 117 -9.92 7.04 9.65
N ALA A 118 -9.71 6.35 8.52
CA ALA A 118 -9.95 4.91 8.45
C ALA A 118 -8.99 4.13 9.37
N HIS A 119 -7.73 4.52 9.46
CA HIS A 119 -6.78 3.93 10.38
C HIS A 119 -7.26 4.00 11.84
N GLN A 120 -7.70 5.17 12.29
CA GLN A 120 -8.23 5.34 13.66
C GLN A 120 -9.49 4.50 13.90
N GLU A 121 -10.37 4.42 12.90
CA GLU A 121 -11.59 3.59 12.99
C GLU A 121 -11.26 2.10 13.09
N ILE A 122 -10.29 1.60 12.31
CA ILE A 122 -9.87 0.21 12.36
C ILE A 122 -9.22 -0.11 13.71
N LEU A 123 -8.35 0.77 14.21
CA LEU A 123 -7.75 0.62 15.53
C LEU A 123 -8.80 0.57 16.66
N SER A 124 -9.91 1.31 16.53
CA SER A 124 -11.00 1.27 17.52
C SER A 124 -11.69 -0.10 17.62
N ARG A 125 -11.52 -0.95 16.61
CA ARG A 125 -11.95 -2.36 16.59
C ARG A 125 -10.91 -3.32 17.15
N GLY A 126 -9.71 -2.82 17.47
CA GLY A 126 -8.58 -3.64 17.91
C GLY A 126 -7.85 -4.36 16.77
N SER A 127 -8.24 -4.15 15.52
CA SER A 127 -7.63 -4.80 14.35
C SER A 127 -6.21 -4.27 14.12
N PRO A 128 -5.20 -5.13 13.91
CA PRO A 128 -3.84 -4.67 13.61
C PRO A 128 -3.77 -4.01 12.23
N VAL A 129 -3.11 -2.87 12.16
CA VAL A 129 -2.97 -2.11 10.91
C VAL A 129 -1.51 -2.06 10.49
N ILE A 130 -1.24 -2.49 9.25
CA ILE A 130 0.04 -2.28 8.57
C ILE A 130 -0.11 -1.09 7.64
N TYR A 131 0.78 -0.11 7.74
CA TYR A 131 0.72 1.12 6.99
C TYR A 131 1.85 1.20 5.96
N ILE A 132 1.53 1.33 4.67
CA ILE A 132 2.51 1.50 3.59
C ILE A 132 2.51 2.97 3.19
N THR A 133 3.67 3.64 3.35
CA THR A 133 3.77 5.09 3.13
C THR A 133 5.18 5.51 2.70
N ASP A 134 5.28 6.65 2.04
CA ASP A 134 6.53 7.36 1.73
C ASP A 134 6.90 8.43 2.77
N ASN A 135 6.09 8.58 3.84
CA ASN A 135 6.37 9.48 4.95
C ASN A 135 7.30 8.80 5.98
N GLU A 136 8.57 9.19 5.99
CA GLU A 136 9.58 8.63 6.89
C GLU A 136 9.37 9.01 8.37
N ASN A 137 8.65 10.10 8.65
CA ASN A 137 8.43 10.58 10.02
C ASN A 137 7.38 9.79 10.80
N ILE A 138 6.52 9.07 10.10
CA ILE A 138 5.40 8.33 10.72
C ILE A 138 5.85 7.08 11.50
N ASN A 139 7.05 6.55 11.23
CA ASN A 139 7.58 5.35 11.87
C ASN A 139 7.76 5.48 13.40
N SER A 140 7.95 6.69 13.91
CA SER A 140 8.10 6.92 15.35
C SER A 140 6.78 6.85 16.13
N GLU A 141 5.65 6.96 15.43
CA GLU A 141 4.32 7.05 16.02
C GLU A 141 3.49 5.77 15.86
N ARG A 142 3.94 4.84 15.00
CA ARG A 142 3.18 3.64 14.63
C ARG A 142 4.04 2.38 14.64
N PRO A 143 3.53 1.29 15.22
CA PRO A 143 4.30 0.05 15.38
C PRO A 143 4.51 -0.74 14.08
N HIS A 144 3.61 -0.61 13.10
CA HIS A 144 3.58 -1.47 11.92
C HIS A 144 3.58 -0.63 10.64
N VAL A 145 4.73 -0.10 10.27
CA VAL A 145 4.90 0.73 9.06
C VAL A 145 5.90 0.09 8.12
N ILE A 146 5.55 0.10 6.84
CA ILE A 146 6.46 -0.23 5.74
C ILE A 146 6.72 1.06 4.95
N THR A 147 7.97 1.51 4.97
CA THR A 147 8.35 2.76 4.31
C THR A 147 8.83 2.48 2.88
N ILE A 148 8.19 3.12 1.91
CA ILE A 148 8.60 3.15 0.51
C ILE A 148 9.45 4.38 0.22
N SER A 149 10.23 4.37 -0.88
CA SER A 149 10.99 5.53 -1.31
C SER A 149 10.07 6.66 -1.78
N GLN A 150 10.49 7.89 -1.52
CA GLN A 150 9.78 9.08 -2.02
C GLN A 150 10.01 9.23 -3.52
N ASN A 151 8.93 9.15 -4.30
CA ASN A 151 8.94 9.41 -5.74
C ASN A 151 7.55 9.87 -6.18
N ASN A 152 7.35 11.17 -6.27
CA ASN A 152 6.02 11.76 -6.55
C ASN A 152 5.41 11.38 -7.91
N GLY A 153 6.19 10.82 -8.83
CA GLY A 153 5.70 10.36 -10.13
C GLY A 153 5.27 8.90 -10.15
N PHE A 154 5.83 8.06 -9.25
CA PHE A 154 5.71 6.61 -9.31
C PHE A 154 5.44 5.95 -7.95
N LYS A 155 4.93 6.68 -6.97
CA LYS A 155 4.64 6.15 -5.62
C LYS A 155 3.63 4.99 -5.63
N ASP A 156 2.69 4.97 -6.57
CA ASP A 156 1.77 3.84 -6.72
C ASP A 156 2.51 2.55 -7.11
N LEU A 157 3.45 2.65 -8.06
CA LEU A 157 4.31 1.54 -8.46
C LEU A 157 5.20 1.07 -7.29
N LEU A 158 5.72 2.02 -6.50
CA LEU A 158 6.52 1.67 -5.32
C LEU A 158 5.68 1.02 -4.22
N SER A 159 4.40 1.37 -4.10
CA SER A 159 3.50 0.84 -3.07
C SER A 159 3.13 -0.63 -3.27
N ILE A 160 3.19 -1.19 -4.48
CA ILE A 160 2.91 -2.62 -4.71
C ILE A 160 4.07 -3.51 -4.28
N ILE A 161 5.31 -3.01 -4.30
CA ILE A 161 6.52 -3.80 -4.01
C ILE A 161 6.49 -4.45 -2.61
N PRO A 162 6.20 -3.71 -1.52
CA PRO A 162 6.11 -4.33 -0.20
C PRO A 162 5.02 -5.40 -0.12
N ILE A 163 3.92 -5.25 -0.85
CA ILE A 163 2.83 -6.23 -0.84
C ILE A 163 3.26 -7.53 -1.55
N GLN A 164 4.00 -7.43 -2.66
CA GLN A 164 4.55 -8.59 -3.35
C GLN A 164 5.55 -9.34 -2.46
N ILE A 165 6.42 -8.62 -1.74
CA ILE A 165 7.37 -9.21 -0.80
C ILE A 165 6.65 -9.85 0.39
N LEU A 166 5.62 -9.19 0.92
CA LEU A 166 4.78 -9.73 1.99
C LEU A 166 4.11 -11.03 1.57
N ALA A 167 3.46 -11.06 0.40
CA ALA A 167 2.81 -12.25 -0.13
C ALA A 167 3.80 -13.43 -0.28
N TYR A 168 5.00 -13.16 -0.79
CA TYR A 168 6.07 -14.14 -0.89
C TYR A 168 6.50 -14.65 0.50
N GLN A 169 6.75 -13.76 1.45
CA GLN A 169 7.18 -14.17 2.79
C GLN A 169 6.10 -14.93 3.55
N LEU A 170 4.84 -14.56 3.39
CA LEU A 170 3.71 -15.31 3.94
C LEU A 170 3.63 -16.74 3.37
N SER A 171 3.94 -16.92 2.08
CA SER A 171 3.89 -18.25 1.43
C SER A 171 4.96 -19.22 1.91
N ILE A 172 6.11 -18.71 2.35
CA ILE A 172 7.23 -19.53 2.84
C ILE A 172 7.32 -19.60 4.37
N SER A 173 6.54 -18.78 5.07
CA SER A 173 6.44 -18.83 6.53
C SER A 173 5.61 -20.04 6.94
N PRO A 174 6.00 -20.79 7.97
CA PRO A 174 5.16 -21.82 8.53
C PRO A 174 3.96 -21.16 9.25
N VAL A 175 2.97 -20.73 8.48
CA VAL A 175 1.67 -20.39 9.06
C VAL A 175 1.04 -21.71 9.49
N SER A 176 0.89 -21.89 10.80
CA SER A 176 0.18 -23.04 11.35
C SER A 176 -1.30 -22.93 10.94
N TYR A 177 -1.69 -23.69 9.93
CA TYR A 177 -3.10 -23.90 9.60
C TYR A 177 -3.77 -24.79 10.66
#